data_c34b8581c63185153e05c5498737bb4e
#
_entry.id   c34b8581c63185153e05c5498737bb4e
#
_cell.length_a   1.000
_cell.length_b   1.000
_cell.length_c   1.000
_cell.angle_alpha   90.00
_cell.angle_beta   90.00
_cell.angle_gamma   90.00
#
_symmetry.space_group_name_H-M   'P 1'
#
loop_
_entity.id
_entity.type
_entity.pdbx_description
1 polymer ?
#
loop_
_entity_poly.entity_id
_entity_poly.type
_entity_poly.pdbx_seq_one_letter_code
_entity_poly.pdbx_strand_id
1 'polypeptide(L)'
;FIIMRKILVIRFSSIGDIVLTTPVIRCLKNQLHDVEIHVLTKKKFSGLYKTNPYINKVYEYDASLKENIAELKSENYDYIVDLQKNKRSVRVTRSLRRPHSSFPKLNFRKFLLSSFKINIMPDIHIVDRYFKAVENLGVKNDYQGLDFFISEKNNYPITELPQEFQNGYYAFVIGGTYKTKILPPVKIVEVLKIINKPVILLGGPDDVERAEEILSAVS
;
A
#
# COMPACT_ATOMS: atom_id res chain seq x y z
N PHE A 1 31.55 -8.63 -6.00
CA PHE A 1 30.35 -7.98 -5.43
C PHE A 1 29.90 -6.90 -6.40
N ILE A 2 28.68 -7.00 -6.95
CA ILE A 2 28.07 -5.93 -7.75
C ILE A 2 27.51 -4.92 -6.73
N ILE A 3 28.08 -3.73 -6.69
CA ILE A 3 27.51 -2.63 -5.88
C ILE A 3 26.25 -2.14 -6.60
N MET A 4 25.10 -2.50 -6.09
CA MET A 4 23.83 -1.96 -6.59
C MET A 4 23.62 -0.58 -5.99
N ARG A 5 23.64 0.45 -6.84
CA ARG A 5 23.50 1.84 -6.41
C ARG A 5 22.07 2.35 -6.52
N LYS A 6 21.27 1.83 -7.48
CA LYS A 6 19.94 2.37 -7.76
C LYS A 6 18.93 1.28 -8.10
N ILE A 7 17.86 1.19 -7.29
CA ILE A 7 16.79 0.20 -7.45
C ILE A 7 15.46 0.91 -7.69
N LEU A 8 14.73 0.45 -8.71
CA LEU A 8 13.35 0.86 -8.94
C LEU A 8 12.38 -0.16 -8.35
N VAL A 9 11.53 0.26 -7.43
CA VAL A 9 10.39 -0.52 -6.93
C VAL A 9 9.11 -0.07 -7.64
N ILE A 10 8.34 -1.01 -8.18
CA ILE A 10 7.11 -0.71 -8.90
C ILE A 10 5.90 -1.20 -8.11
N ARG A 11 5.06 -0.25 -7.62
CA ARG A 11 3.76 -0.55 -7.03
C ARG A 11 2.77 0.57 -7.32
N PHE A 12 1.76 0.28 -8.13
CA PHE A 12 0.83 1.28 -8.65
C PHE A 12 -0.37 1.56 -7.74
N SER A 13 -0.86 0.55 -7.05
CA SER A 13 -2.10 0.56 -6.26
C SER A 13 -2.25 -0.78 -5.51
N SER A 14 -3.15 -0.97 -4.56
CA SER A 14 -4.01 0.03 -3.90
C SER A 14 -3.37 0.50 -2.59
N ILE A 15 -4.05 1.33 -1.78
CA ILE A 15 -3.53 1.86 -0.51
C ILE A 15 -2.96 0.74 0.39
N GLY A 16 -3.78 -0.25 0.73
CA GLY A 16 -3.33 -1.35 1.58
C GLY A 16 -2.17 -2.15 0.98
N ASP A 17 -2.21 -2.42 -0.33
CA ASP A 17 -1.11 -3.12 -1.00
C ASP A 17 0.19 -2.29 -1.03
N ILE A 18 0.10 -0.96 -1.07
CA ILE A 18 1.24 -0.04 -0.99
C ILE A 18 1.87 -0.14 0.39
N VAL A 19 1.07 -0.03 1.45
CA VAL A 19 1.54 -0.18 2.83
C VAL A 19 2.19 -1.55 3.05
N LEU A 20 1.63 -2.61 2.50
CA LEU A 20 2.20 -3.96 2.56
C LEU A 20 3.56 -4.11 1.83
N THR A 21 3.99 -3.15 1.01
CA THR A 21 5.34 -3.14 0.40
C THR A 21 6.39 -2.44 1.24
N THR A 22 6.01 -1.70 2.27
CA THR A 22 6.93 -0.88 3.06
C THR A 22 8.04 -1.69 3.75
N PRO A 23 7.80 -2.90 4.30
CA PRO A 23 8.87 -3.72 4.87
C PRO A 23 9.95 -4.08 3.83
N VAL A 24 9.55 -4.37 2.58
CA VAL A 24 10.51 -4.68 1.51
C VAL A 24 11.38 -3.47 1.20
N ILE A 25 10.79 -2.26 1.13
CA ILE A 25 11.50 -1.00 0.88
C ILE A 25 12.48 -0.71 2.02
N ARG A 26 12.05 -0.80 3.27
CA ARG A 26 12.89 -0.65 4.46
C ARG A 26 14.06 -1.62 4.45
N CYS A 27 13.79 -2.90 4.23
CA CYS A 27 14.83 -3.93 4.22
C CYS A 27 15.81 -3.77 3.05
N LEU A 28 15.34 -3.37 1.85
CA LEU A 28 16.24 -3.00 0.74
C LEU A 28 17.19 -1.88 1.15
N LYS A 29 16.65 -0.80 1.76
CA LYS A 29 17.46 0.36 2.17
C LYS A 29 18.45 0.04 3.26
N ASN A 30 18.07 -0.78 4.24
CA ASN A 30 18.89 -1.05 5.42
C ASN A 30 19.90 -2.18 5.22
N GLN A 31 19.63 -3.14 4.33
CA GLN A 31 20.46 -4.32 4.14
C GLN A 31 21.41 -4.22 2.92
N LEU A 32 21.14 -3.31 1.99
CA LEU A 32 22.03 -3.03 0.86
C LEU A 32 22.82 -1.75 1.13
N HIS A 33 24.14 -1.79 0.91
CA HIS A 33 25.01 -0.62 1.11
C HIS A 33 24.80 0.41 0.00
N ASP A 34 24.72 1.68 0.39
CA ASP A 34 24.68 2.85 -0.49
C ASP A 34 23.64 2.79 -1.63
N VAL A 35 22.48 2.18 -1.35
CA VAL A 35 21.41 2.04 -2.33
C VAL A 35 20.47 3.25 -2.35
N GLU A 36 20.18 3.74 -3.54
CA GLU A 36 19.06 4.65 -3.81
C GLU A 36 17.81 3.85 -4.17
N ILE A 37 16.73 4.08 -3.46
CA ILE A 37 15.44 3.46 -3.72
C ILE A 37 14.50 4.48 -4.39
N HIS A 38 14.12 4.20 -5.61
CA HIS A 38 13.10 4.94 -6.32
C HIS A 38 11.81 4.13 -6.41
N VAL A 39 10.67 4.79 -6.36
CA VAL A 39 9.36 4.14 -6.46
C VAL A 39 8.57 4.70 -7.64
N LEU A 40 7.97 3.83 -8.45
CA LEU A 40 7.00 4.21 -9.48
C LEU A 40 5.60 3.83 -9.03
N THR A 41 4.73 4.82 -8.89
CA THR A 41 3.35 4.65 -8.42
C THR A 41 2.36 5.53 -9.20
N LYS A 42 1.05 5.30 -9.02
CA LYS A 42 0.03 6.23 -9.52
C LYS A 42 0.04 7.52 -8.72
N LYS A 43 -0.13 8.66 -9.41
CA LYS A 43 -0.15 10.00 -8.81
C LYS A 43 -1.05 10.09 -7.58
N LYS A 44 -2.27 9.54 -7.63
CA LYS A 44 -3.21 9.57 -6.51
C LYS A 44 -2.75 8.83 -5.25
N PHE A 45 -1.73 7.99 -5.33
CA PHE A 45 -1.19 7.24 -4.20
C PHE A 45 0.23 7.65 -3.81
N SER A 46 0.83 8.61 -4.52
CA SER A 46 2.22 9.02 -4.29
C SER A 46 2.46 9.58 -2.89
N GLY A 47 1.45 10.22 -2.30
CA GLY A 47 1.51 10.73 -0.93
C GLY A 47 1.85 9.67 0.13
N LEU A 48 1.55 8.39 -0.13
CA LEU A 48 1.90 7.28 0.77
C LEU A 48 3.40 6.95 0.78
N TYR A 49 4.14 7.41 -0.24
CA TYR A 49 5.58 7.15 -0.37
C TYR A 49 6.45 8.38 -0.11
N LYS A 50 5.93 9.60 -0.34
CA LYS A 50 6.70 10.85 -0.28
C LYS A 50 7.31 11.15 1.09
N THR A 51 6.68 10.65 2.14
CA THR A 51 7.12 10.83 3.53
C THR A 51 7.98 9.68 4.05
N ASN A 52 8.16 8.64 3.25
CA ASN A 52 8.92 7.46 3.65
C ASN A 52 10.44 7.74 3.57
N PRO A 53 11.20 7.73 4.69
CA PRO A 53 12.62 8.08 4.71
C PRO A 53 13.51 7.08 3.98
N TYR A 54 13.01 5.89 3.67
CA TYR A 54 13.74 4.87 2.93
C TYR A 54 13.68 5.06 1.41
N ILE A 55 12.90 6.05 0.92
CA ILE A 55 12.68 6.32 -0.50
C ILE A 55 13.39 7.61 -0.89
N ASN A 56 14.27 7.53 -1.88
CA ASN A 56 15.00 8.69 -2.37
C ASN A 56 14.20 9.49 -3.41
N LYS A 57 13.40 8.81 -4.26
CA LYS A 57 12.60 9.49 -5.29
C LYS A 57 11.31 8.74 -5.60
N VAL A 58 10.21 9.48 -5.79
CA VAL A 58 8.91 8.94 -6.18
C VAL A 58 8.55 9.43 -7.56
N TYR A 59 8.36 8.49 -8.48
CA TYR A 59 7.85 8.73 -9.83
C TYR A 59 6.35 8.52 -9.86
N GLU A 60 5.66 9.53 -10.34
CA GLU A 60 4.21 9.52 -10.44
C GLU A 60 3.78 9.33 -11.89
N TYR A 61 2.84 8.43 -12.14
CA TYR A 61 2.15 8.41 -13.43
C TYR A 61 0.64 8.55 -13.25
N ASP A 62 -0.01 9.12 -14.23
CA ASP A 62 -1.46 9.30 -14.24
C ASP A 62 -2.10 8.45 -15.36
N ALA A 63 -2.34 8.99 -16.51
CA ALA A 63 -2.98 8.29 -17.63
C ALA A 63 -1.99 7.46 -18.46
N SER A 64 -0.76 7.93 -18.65
CA SER A 64 0.26 7.34 -19.51
C SER A 64 1.58 7.10 -18.78
N LEU A 65 2.21 5.97 -19.09
CA LEU A 65 3.56 5.62 -18.63
C LEU A 65 4.66 6.01 -19.63
N LYS A 66 4.30 6.61 -20.77
CA LYS A 66 5.27 6.84 -21.85
C LYS A 66 6.38 7.81 -21.44
N GLU A 67 6.00 8.92 -20.84
CA GLU A 67 6.93 9.95 -20.36
C GLU A 67 7.78 9.40 -19.21
N ASN A 68 7.14 8.72 -18.24
CA ASN A 68 7.86 8.08 -17.14
C ASN A 68 8.90 7.06 -17.65
N ILE A 69 8.59 6.26 -18.67
CA ILE A 69 9.55 5.29 -19.20
C ILE A 69 10.78 6.01 -19.79
N ALA A 70 10.62 7.15 -20.45
CA ALA A 70 11.75 7.94 -20.96
C ALA A 70 12.63 8.45 -19.82
N GLU A 71 12.01 9.05 -18.81
CA GLU A 71 12.70 9.55 -17.61
C GLU A 71 13.37 8.43 -16.82
N LEU A 72 12.68 7.30 -16.58
CA LEU A 72 13.23 6.15 -15.88
C LEU A 72 14.42 5.50 -16.59
N LYS A 73 14.47 5.57 -17.93
CA LYS A 73 15.64 5.08 -18.70
C LYS A 73 16.90 5.87 -18.40
N SER A 74 16.81 7.20 -18.24
CA SER A 74 17.97 8.06 -17.96
C SER A 74 18.55 7.82 -16.55
N GLU A 75 17.79 7.25 -15.64
CA GLU A 75 18.24 6.94 -14.28
C GLU A 75 19.24 5.78 -14.19
N ASN A 76 19.35 4.95 -15.22
CA ASN A 76 20.30 3.83 -15.29
C ASN A 76 20.22 2.88 -14.08
N TYR A 77 19.03 2.40 -13.77
CA TYR A 77 18.82 1.44 -12.67
C TYR A 77 19.68 0.19 -12.80
N ASP A 78 20.22 -0.28 -11.68
CA ASP A 78 20.92 -1.56 -11.59
C ASP A 78 19.94 -2.72 -11.48
N TYR A 79 18.80 -2.49 -10.82
CA TYR A 79 17.80 -3.52 -10.60
C TYR A 79 16.37 -2.97 -10.51
N ILE A 80 15.38 -3.80 -10.87
CA ILE A 80 13.96 -3.46 -10.77
C ILE A 80 13.23 -4.52 -9.95
N VAL A 81 12.50 -4.09 -8.93
CA VAL A 81 11.64 -4.94 -8.09
C VAL A 81 10.18 -4.66 -8.45
N ASP A 82 9.55 -5.56 -9.22
CA ASP A 82 8.15 -5.41 -9.63
C ASP A 82 7.20 -6.07 -8.63
N LEU A 83 6.70 -5.28 -7.67
CA LEU A 83 5.69 -5.68 -6.69
C LEU A 83 4.24 -5.48 -7.18
N GLN A 84 4.04 -5.03 -8.42
CA GLN A 84 2.74 -4.90 -9.06
C GLN A 84 2.39 -6.10 -9.95
N LYS A 85 3.32 -6.55 -10.77
CA LYS A 85 3.23 -7.70 -11.68
C LYS A 85 1.94 -7.71 -12.52
N ASN A 86 1.69 -6.64 -13.25
CA ASN A 86 0.58 -6.55 -14.22
C ASN A 86 1.10 -6.13 -15.61
N LYS A 87 0.20 -6.08 -16.61
CA LYS A 87 0.59 -5.71 -17.99
C LYS A 87 1.34 -4.37 -18.08
N ARG A 88 0.98 -3.40 -17.24
CA ARG A 88 1.62 -2.08 -17.22
C ARG A 88 3.02 -2.13 -16.60
N SER A 89 3.20 -2.78 -15.46
CA SER A 89 4.52 -2.90 -14.83
C SER A 89 5.48 -3.76 -15.68
N VAL A 90 4.98 -4.83 -16.29
CA VAL A 90 5.77 -5.64 -17.25
C VAL A 90 6.22 -4.81 -18.46
N ARG A 91 5.37 -3.87 -18.95
CA ARG A 91 5.79 -2.94 -20.01
C ARG A 91 6.94 -2.05 -19.55
N VAL A 92 6.91 -1.54 -18.32
CA VAL A 92 8.00 -0.73 -17.76
C VAL A 92 9.29 -1.56 -17.66
N THR A 93 9.25 -2.73 -17.01
CA THR A 93 10.44 -3.60 -16.84
C THR A 93 11.08 -3.96 -18.19
N ARG A 94 10.27 -4.35 -19.18
CA ARG A 94 10.76 -4.67 -20.54
C ARG A 94 11.37 -3.45 -21.24
N SER A 95 10.77 -2.27 -21.05
CA SER A 95 11.25 -1.04 -21.69
C SER A 95 12.58 -0.57 -21.12
N LEU A 96 12.81 -0.78 -19.82
CA LEU A 96 14.05 -0.39 -19.14
C LEU A 96 15.21 -1.36 -19.42
N ARG A 97 14.93 -2.61 -19.80
CA ARG A 97 15.93 -3.65 -20.14
C ARG A 97 16.98 -3.84 -19.05
N ARG A 98 16.56 -3.84 -17.79
CA ARG A 98 17.43 -4.06 -16.63
C ARG A 98 17.10 -5.39 -15.93
N PRO A 99 18.03 -5.97 -15.18
CA PRO A 99 17.76 -7.09 -14.30
C PRO A 99 16.55 -6.78 -13.43
N HIS A 100 15.62 -7.74 -13.30
CA HIS A 100 14.41 -7.52 -12.54
C HIS A 100 13.88 -8.82 -11.92
N SER A 101 13.11 -8.65 -10.87
CA SER A 101 12.38 -9.72 -10.21
C SER A 101 10.94 -9.31 -9.91
N SER A 102 10.13 -10.29 -9.59
CA SER A 102 8.76 -10.06 -9.12
C SER A 102 8.30 -11.19 -8.20
N PHE A 103 7.31 -10.88 -7.36
CA PHE A 103 6.74 -11.86 -6.44
C PHE A 103 5.82 -12.89 -7.14
N PRO A 104 5.61 -14.09 -6.56
CA PRO A 104 4.67 -15.08 -7.07
C PRO A 104 3.21 -14.64 -6.88
N LYS A 105 2.49 -14.35 -7.96
CA LYS A 105 1.14 -13.75 -7.92
C LYS A 105 0.01 -14.77 -7.68
N LEU A 106 0.27 -16.07 -7.76
CA LEU A 106 -0.67 -17.17 -7.49
C LEU A 106 -2.03 -17.06 -8.21
N ASN A 107 -2.08 -16.45 -9.41
CA ASN A 107 -3.33 -16.19 -10.12
C ASN A 107 -4.10 -17.50 -10.44
N PHE A 108 -3.41 -18.56 -10.82
CA PHE A 108 -4.03 -19.84 -11.09
C PHE A 108 -4.69 -20.44 -9.85
N ARG A 109 -4.02 -20.38 -8.68
CA ARG A 109 -4.58 -20.86 -7.41
C ARG A 109 -5.78 -20.04 -6.97
N LYS A 110 -5.74 -18.72 -7.18
CA LYS A 110 -6.89 -17.84 -6.93
C LYS A 110 -8.07 -18.16 -7.86
N PHE A 111 -7.80 -18.46 -9.12
CA PHE A 111 -8.82 -18.88 -10.07
C PHE A 111 -9.49 -20.19 -9.63
N LEU A 112 -8.72 -21.20 -9.22
CA LEU A 112 -9.28 -22.46 -8.70
C LEU A 112 -10.15 -22.22 -7.45
N LEU A 113 -9.70 -21.36 -6.55
CA LEU A 113 -10.47 -21.03 -5.35
C LEU A 113 -11.78 -20.29 -5.70
N SER A 114 -11.74 -19.31 -6.60
CA SER A 114 -12.92 -18.50 -6.94
C SER A 114 -13.94 -19.26 -7.77
N SER A 115 -13.49 -20.02 -8.77
CA SER A 115 -14.36 -20.68 -9.73
C SER A 115 -14.78 -22.08 -9.31
N PHE A 116 -13.89 -22.82 -8.69
CA PHE A 116 -14.12 -24.24 -8.34
C PHE A 116 -14.18 -24.48 -6.83
N LYS A 117 -13.99 -23.45 -6.00
CA LYS A 117 -13.94 -23.57 -4.51
C LYS A 117 -12.81 -24.50 -4.01
N ILE A 118 -11.82 -24.79 -4.86
CA ILE A 118 -10.65 -25.60 -4.51
C ILE A 118 -9.59 -24.68 -3.91
N ASN A 119 -9.39 -24.81 -2.60
CA ASN A 119 -8.39 -24.01 -1.87
C ASN A 119 -7.03 -24.75 -1.85
N ILE A 120 -6.14 -24.33 -2.74
CA ILE A 120 -4.72 -24.73 -2.74
C ILE A 120 -3.80 -23.52 -2.51
N MET A 121 -4.34 -22.47 -1.89
CA MET A 121 -3.55 -21.29 -1.55
C MET A 121 -2.54 -21.68 -0.45
N PRO A 122 -1.27 -21.24 -0.54
CA PRO A 122 -0.32 -21.42 0.54
C PRO A 122 -0.72 -20.52 1.71
N ASP A 123 -0.51 -21.01 2.92
CA ASP A 123 -0.64 -20.21 4.14
C ASP A 123 0.62 -19.35 4.33
N ILE A 124 0.80 -18.39 3.44
CA ILE A 124 1.95 -17.46 3.44
C ILE A 124 1.42 -16.04 3.34
N HIS A 125 1.78 -15.21 4.28
CA HIS A 125 1.38 -13.81 4.29
C HIS A 125 1.86 -13.08 3.02
N ILE A 126 1.11 -12.09 2.55
CA ILE A 126 1.43 -11.37 1.30
C ILE A 126 2.78 -10.64 1.39
N VAL A 127 3.17 -10.15 2.56
CA VAL A 127 4.48 -9.52 2.79
C VAL A 127 5.61 -10.50 2.51
N ASP A 128 5.53 -11.73 3.04
CA ASP A 128 6.56 -12.76 2.81
C ASP A 128 6.65 -13.15 1.33
N ARG A 129 5.51 -13.10 0.63
CA ARG A 129 5.50 -13.29 -0.82
C ARG A 129 6.17 -12.14 -1.57
N TYR A 130 6.08 -10.90 -1.06
CA TYR A 130 6.80 -9.76 -1.63
C TYR A 130 8.31 -9.91 -1.42
N PHE A 131 8.76 -10.45 -0.29
CA PHE A 131 10.18 -10.74 -0.05
C PHE A 131 10.77 -11.74 -1.06
N LYS A 132 9.98 -12.63 -1.66
CA LYS A 132 10.44 -13.47 -2.77
C LYS A 132 10.93 -12.68 -3.99
N ALA A 133 10.50 -11.43 -4.15
CA ALA A 133 11.00 -10.57 -5.21
C ALA A 133 12.40 -9.99 -4.93
N VAL A 134 12.92 -10.07 -3.71
CA VAL A 134 14.23 -9.53 -3.32
C VAL A 134 15.16 -10.59 -2.75
N GLU A 135 14.73 -11.85 -2.72
CA GLU A 135 15.49 -12.98 -2.19
C GLU A 135 16.84 -13.17 -2.89
N ASN A 136 16.87 -12.97 -4.22
CA ASN A 136 18.10 -13.05 -5.02
C ASN A 136 19.08 -11.89 -4.78
N LEU A 137 18.65 -10.83 -4.09
CA LEU A 137 19.49 -9.74 -3.62
C LEU A 137 20.05 -9.99 -2.21
N GLY A 138 19.72 -11.13 -1.59
CA GLY A 138 20.08 -11.46 -0.23
C GLY A 138 19.29 -10.74 0.85
N VAL A 139 18.25 -9.97 0.45
CA VAL A 139 17.41 -9.17 1.37
C VAL A 139 16.37 -10.06 2.04
N LYS A 140 16.30 -10.00 3.36
CA LYS A 140 15.41 -10.80 4.21
C LYS A 140 14.45 -9.92 4.99
N ASN A 141 13.26 -10.48 5.31
CA ASN A 141 12.29 -9.82 6.18
C ASN A 141 12.90 -9.63 7.59
N ASP A 142 12.80 -8.42 8.12
CA ASP A 142 13.24 -8.07 9.49
C ASP A 142 12.14 -8.30 10.53
N TYR A 143 10.92 -8.63 10.09
CA TYR A 143 9.73 -8.87 10.93
C TYR A 143 9.33 -7.69 11.84
N GLN A 144 9.76 -6.46 11.52
CA GLN A 144 9.41 -5.26 12.28
C GLN A 144 8.02 -4.67 11.92
N GLY A 145 7.20 -5.42 11.20
CA GLY A 145 5.86 -4.98 10.80
C GLY A 145 5.86 -4.01 9.62
N LEU A 146 4.78 -3.26 9.50
CA LEU A 146 4.55 -2.31 8.40
C LEU A 146 4.96 -0.90 8.81
N ASP A 147 5.38 -0.09 7.84
CA ASP A 147 5.67 1.33 8.04
C ASP A 147 4.55 2.19 7.47
N PHE A 148 4.25 3.27 8.16
CA PHE A 148 3.41 4.33 7.68
C PHE A 148 3.90 5.67 8.21
N PHE A 149 4.30 6.57 7.32
CA PHE A 149 4.87 7.86 7.69
C PHE A 149 3.88 8.97 7.35
N ILE A 150 3.50 9.74 8.35
CA ILE A 150 2.59 10.89 8.21
C ILE A 150 3.44 12.15 8.12
N SER A 151 3.14 13.03 7.15
CA SER A 151 3.81 14.34 7.07
C SER A 151 3.35 15.24 8.24
N GLU A 152 4.21 16.12 8.71
CA GLU A 152 3.90 17.06 9.80
C GLU A 152 2.61 17.84 9.54
N LYS A 153 2.40 18.30 8.31
CA LYS A 153 1.19 19.04 7.90
C LYS A 153 -0.10 18.20 7.97
N ASN A 154 0.00 16.89 7.98
CA ASN A 154 -1.13 15.94 8.05
C ASN A 154 -1.23 15.28 9.42
N ASN A 155 -0.30 15.61 10.34
CA ASN A 155 -0.34 15.16 11.72
C ASN A 155 -1.33 16.05 12.48
N TYR A 156 -2.51 15.51 12.78
CA TYR A 156 -3.55 16.22 13.52
C TYR A 156 -3.41 15.90 15.01
N PRO A 157 -2.98 16.86 15.86
CA PRO A 157 -2.80 16.60 17.28
C PRO A 157 -4.12 16.25 17.96
N ILE A 158 -4.10 15.28 18.87
CA ILE A 158 -5.30 14.87 19.62
C ILE A 158 -5.91 16.04 20.41
N THR A 159 -5.07 17.03 20.79
CA THR A 159 -5.48 18.25 21.50
C THR A 159 -6.34 19.21 20.68
N GLU A 160 -6.33 19.07 19.35
CA GLU A 160 -7.16 19.85 18.44
C GLU A 160 -8.54 19.20 18.19
N LEU A 161 -8.71 17.96 18.64
CA LEU A 161 -10.04 17.32 18.63
C LEU A 161 -10.94 17.91 19.71
N PRO A 162 -12.27 17.87 19.55
CA PRO A 162 -13.20 18.21 20.63
C PRO A 162 -12.88 17.45 21.91
N GLN A 163 -13.11 18.11 23.06
CA GLN A 163 -12.67 17.62 24.36
C GLN A 163 -13.11 16.18 24.66
N GLU A 164 -14.28 15.80 24.19
CA GLU A 164 -14.84 14.44 24.34
C GLU A 164 -13.98 13.34 23.72
N PHE A 165 -13.20 13.66 22.66
CA PHE A 165 -12.31 12.69 21.97
C PHE A 165 -10.89 12.68 22.53
N GLN A 166 -10.47 13.67 23.29
CA GLN A 166 -9.09 13.81 23.76
C GLN A 166 -8.67 12.71 24.74
N ASN A 167 -9.63 12.12 25.47
CA ASN A 167 -9.39 11.02 26.42
C ASN A 167 -9.49 9.63 25.75
N GLY A 168 -9.45 9.59 24.43
CA GLY A 168 -9.52 8.38 23.63
C GLY A 168 -10.88 8.16 22.98
N TYR A 169 -10.85 7.67 21.76
CA TYR A 169 -12.02 7.43 20.93
C TYR A 169 -11.81 6.18 20.07
N TYR A 170 -12.89 5.67 19.48
CA TYR A 170 -12.81 4.69 18.42
C TYR A 170 -12.94 5.38 17.06
N ALA A 171 -12.02 5.08 16.14
CA ALA A 171 -12.14 5.46 14.74
C ALA A 171 -12.86 4.35 13.97
N PHE A 172 -14.06 4.61 13.47
CA PHE A 172 -14.87 3.62 12.77
C PHE A 172 -14.91 3.94 11.27
N VAL A 173 -14.25 3.09 10.46
CA VAL A 173 -14.21 3.26 8.99
C VAL A 173 -15.50 2.71 8.39
N ILE A 174 -16.31 3.59 7.77
CA ILE A 174 -17.61 3.25 7.19
C ILE A 174 -17.55 3.02 5.68
N GLY A 175 -16.44 3.41 5.02
CA GLY A 175 -16.29 3.35 3.56
C GLY A 175 -15.55 2.11 3.06
N GLY A 176 -15.70 1.83 1.76
CA GLY A 176 -14.97 0.77 1.09
C GLY A 176 -15.26 0.73 -0.42
N THR A 177 -14.26 0.31 -1.22
CA THR A 177 -14.39 0.25 -2.69
C THR A 177 -15.44 -0.76 -3.17
N TYR A 178 -15.69 -1.81 -2.41
CA TYR A 178 -16.63 -2.88 -2.78
C TYR A 178 -17.72 -3.00 -1.73
N LYS A 179 -18.96 -3.17 -2.16
CA LYS A 179 -20.13 -3.37 -1.25
C LYS A 179 -19.93 -4.49 -0.23
N THR A 180 -19.22 -5.56 -0.63
CA THR A 180 -18.89 -6.69 0.25
C THR A 180 -17.88 -6.37 1.37
N LYS A 181 -17.26 -5.19 1.34
CA LYS A 181 -16.33 -4.70 2.36
C LYS A 181 -16.92 -3.60 3.24
N ILE A 182 -18.17 -3.23 2.97
CA ILE A 182 -18.88 -2.17 3.69
C ILE A 182 -19.87 -2.85 4.63
N LEU A 183 -19.79 -2.54 5.93
CA LEU A 183 -20.77 -2.96 6.89
C LEU A 183 -22.07 -2.18 6.67
N PRO A 184 -23.26 -2.81 6.62
CA PRO A 184 -24.54 -2.11 6.48
C PRO A 184 -24.78 -1.10 7.61
N PRO A 185 -25.38 0.08 7.36
CA PRO A 185 -25.62 1.12 8.37
C PRO A 185 -26.30 0.59 9.63
N VAL A 186 -27.32 -0.25 9.49
CA VAL A 186 -28.04 -0.87 10.63
C VAL A 186 -27.07 -1.61 11.55
N LYS A 187 -26.12 -2.34 10.99
CA LYS A 187 -25.11 -3.09 11.79
C LYS A 187 -24.08 -2.16 12.44
N ILE A 188 -23.76 -1.04 11.79
CA ILE A 188 -22.91 -0.02 12.40
C ILE A 188 -23.62 0.59 13.58
N VAL A 189 -24.90 0.96 13.45
CA VAL A 189 -25.71 1.50 14.55
C VAL A 189 -25.81 0.52 15.73
N GLU A 190 -26.02 -0.77 15.47
CA GLU A 190 -26.00 -1.79 16.53
C GLU A 190 -24.67 -1.79 17.31
N VAL A 191 -23.54 -1.70 16.61
CA VAL A 191 -22.21 -1.64 17.22
C VAL A 191 -22.03 -0.35 18.02
N LEU A 192 -22.40 0.80 17.44
CA LEU A 192 -22.25 2.10 18.08
C LEU A 192 -23.04 2.20 19.39
N LYS A 193 -24.22 1.58 19.47
CA LYS A 193 -25.04 1.54 20.69
C LYS A 193 -24.42 0.73 21.84
N ILE A 194 -23.46 -0.13 21.56
CA ILE A 194 -22.76 -0.96 22.56
C ILE A 194 -21.46 -0.30 23.02
N ILE A 195 -20.89 0.59 22.21
CA ILE A 195 -19.62 1.25 22.51
C ILE A 195 -19.82 2.36 23.54
N ASN A 196 -19.10 2.25 24.67
CA ASN A 196 -19.15 3.22 25.77
C ASN A 196 -18.07 4.32 25.66
N LYS A 197 -17.58 4.61 24.47
CA LYS A 197 -16.57 5.66 24.23
C LYS A 197 -16.97 6.47 22.99
N PRO A 198 -16.49 7.72 22.90
CA PRO A 198 -16.71 8.52 21.70
C PRO A 198 -16.22 7.81 20.44
N VAL A 199 -16.95 7.98 19.35
CA VAL A 199 -16.63 7.35 18.06
C VAL A 199 -16.55 8.42 16.98
N ILE A 200 -15.46 8.38 16.19
CA ILE A 200 -15.31 9.20 14.98
C ILE A 200 -15.57 8.31 13.76
N LEU A 201 -16.55 8.67 12.95
CA LEU A 201 -16.81 8.00 11.69
C LEU A 201 -15.81 8.48 10.63
N LEU A 202 -15.12 7.57 9.96
CA LEU A 202 -14.17 7.86 8.90
C LEU A 202 -14.69 7.33 7.55
N GLY A 203 -14.84 8.22 6.57
CA GLY A 203 -15.29 7.89 5.23
C GLY A 203 -14.70 8.83 4.18
N GLY A 204 -14.92 8.50 2.90
CA GLY A 204 -14.62 9.38 1.78
C GLY A 204 -15.82 10.25 1.40
N PRO A 205 -15.67 11.11 0.37
CA PRO A 205 -16.79 11.92 -0.15
C PRO A 205 -18.03 11.11 -0.54
N ASP A 206 -17.82 9.87 -1.00
CA ASP A 206 -18.90 8.96 -1.42
C ASP A 206 -19.65 8.32 -0.22
N ASP A 207 -19.17 8.54 1.01
CA ASP A 207 -19.73 7.93 2.22
C ASP A 207 -20.54 8.90 3.07
N VAL A 208 -20.70 10.17 2.64
CA VAL A 208 -21.39 11.25 3.40
C VAL A 208 -22.84 10.85 3.71
N GLU A 209 -23.61 10.44 2.71
CA GLU A 209 -25.01 10.04 2.88
C GLU A 209 -25.15 8.88 3.90
N ARG A 210 -24.23 7.92 3.85
CA ARG A 210 -24.18 6.81 4.81
C ARG A 210 -23.84 7.29 6.22
N ALA A 211 -22.92 8.24 6.35
CA ALA A 211 -22.60 8.82 7.66
C ALA A 211 -23.81 9.52 8.28
N GLU A 212 -24.55 10.30 7.49
CA GLU A 212 -25.77 10.98 7.92
C GLU A 212 -26.87 9.98 8.37
N GLU A 213 -27.07 8.90 7.60
CA GLU A 213 -27.98 7.80 7.96
C GLU A 213 -27.60 7.20 9.32
N ILE A 214 -26.33 6.91 9.55
CA ILE A 214 -25.85 6.32 10.81
C ILE A 214 -26.04 7.32 11.97
N LEU A 215 -25.62 8.56 11.80
CA LEU A 215 -25.72 9.60 12.85
C LEU A 215 -27.17 9.85 13.27
N SER A 216 -28.11 9.92 12.31
CA SER A 216 -29.53 10.11 12.60
C SER A 216 -30.16 8.96 13.38
N ALA A 217 -29.61 7.75 13.29
CA ALA A 217 -30.12 6.56 13.96
C ALA A 217 -29.48 6.30 15.34
N VAL A 218 -28.42 7.03 15.70
CA VAL A 218 -27.71 6.92 16.98
C VAL A 218 -28.03 8.09 17.91
N SER A 219 -28.52 9.20 17.36
CA SER A 219 -28.92 10.45 18.09
C SER A 219 -30.06 10.23 19.05
#